data_986a9c4808afa6f31686c7855607bd06
#
_entry.id   986a9c4808afa6f31686c7855607bd06
#
_cell.length_a   1.000
_cell.length_b   1.000
_cell.length_c   1.000
_cell.angle_alpha   90.00
_cell.angle_beta   90.00
_cell.angle_gamma   90.00
#
_symmetry.space_group_name_H-M   'P 1'
#
loop_
_entity.id
_entity.type
_entity.pdbx_description
1 polymer ?
#
loop_
_entity_poly.entity_id
_entity_poly.type
_entity_poly.pdbx_seq_one_letter_code
_entity_poly.pdbx_strand_id
1 'polypeptide(L)'
;MTTDWAAAKRLARGLPLREALDISCARSWVGLDLGVRVLAWESPHLLPAHAWADGRRPRWDRDAPLPSVRLRDRPPSESELALALCHPDGRIREAALGRAAGSAALLPLMIVRCADWAEPVRERARALLSREPATALPPWAGLVLLLSRRVQGRFALDLLERALSDGPAAPVEELLGGDDRATRRFAHRVALGRGLLAPERLARIAASTDDTPLQDLCADEAIASMGEEDQDTVVNTLLAARAPRVRAAGVTALRRTGRHGEARGFLADRSGPVRACARYVLRQGGVDPLPMYRALCAAPAGHPGACAGLGECGVPGDAETLWPLLGHPLPAVRLHTVVGLRALDAVTRERLTPLLDDPSSAVVRAATRALLPDASGFSREWLRDRAAADRPRPVRVAARRLLRAAGHSGPTG
;
A
#
# COMPACT_ATOMS: atom_id res chain seq x y z
N MET A 1 1.88 17.32 -4.31
CA MET A 1 3.36 17.54 -4.43
C MET A 1 3.67 18.86 -3.78
N THR A 2 4.47 18.86 -2.73
CA THR A 2 4.88 20.10 -2.01
C THR A 2 6.02 20.76 -2.77
N THR A 3 5.91 22.08 -2.96
CA THR A 3 6.92 22.92 -3.57
C THR A 3 7.96 23.29 -2.53
N ASP A 4 9.24 22.99 -2.74
CA ASP A 4 10.30 23.39 -1.80
C ASP A 4 10.97 24.70 -2.25
N TRP A 5 10.20 25.77 -2.16
CA TRP A 5 10.67 27.11 -2.44
C TRP A 5 11.78 27.58 -1.47
N ALA A 6 11.74 27.11 -0.22
CA ALA A 6 12.76 27.46 0.76
C ALA A 6 14.14 26.87 0.37
N ALA A 7 14.20 25.63 -0.13
CA ALA A 7 15.42 25.04 -0.66
C ALA A 7 15.97 25.84 -1.84
N ALA A 8 15.10 26.23 -2.79
CA ALA A 8 15.51 27.06 -3.92
C ALA A 8 16.15 28.39 -3.50
N LYS A 9 15.56 29.07 -2.48
CA LYS A 9 16.15 30.30 -1.90
C LYS A 9 17.49 30.07 -1.21
N ARG A 10 17.64 28.97 -0.45
CA ARG A 10 18.91 28.61 0.20
C ARG A 10 20.02 28.44 -0.84
N LEU A 11 19.75 27.68 -1.92
CA LEU A 11 20.69 27.49 -3.01
C LEU A 11 21.03 28.80 -3.71
N ALA A 12 20.04 29.67 -3.97
CA ALA A 12 20.26 30.99 -4.59
C ALA A 12 21.15 31.92 -3.75
N ARG A 13 21.20 31.70 -2.44
CA ARG A 13 22.11 32.38 -1.51
C ARG A 13 23.48 31.71 -1.40
N GLY A 14 23.71 30.63 -2.16
CA GLY A 14 25.02 29.96 -2.23
C GLY A 14 25.22 28.83 -1.22
N LEU A 15 24.17 28.39 -0.48
CA LEU A 15 24.30 27.22 0.39
C LEU A 15 24.54 25.95 -0.44
N PRO A 16 25.36 25.00 0.05
CA PRO A 16 25.55 23.69 -0.57
C PRO A 16 24.24 22.89 -0.65
N LEU A 17 24.13 22.00 -1.65
CA LEU A 17 22.93 21.16 -1.84
C LEU A 17 22.51 20.42 -0.55
N ARG A 18 23.45 19.79 0.13
CA ARG A 18 23.20 19.00 1.37
C ARG A 18 22.66 19.83 2.55
N GLU A 19 22.89 21.14 2.53
CA GLU A 19 22.38 22.08 3.52
C GLU A 19 21.06 22.72 3.08
N ALA A 20 20.84 22.75 1.77
CA ALA A 20 19.66 23.36 1.18
C ALA A 20 18.44 22.43 1.14
N LEU A 21 18.65 21.12 0.97
CA LEU A 21 17.56 20.14 0.90
C LEU A 21 17.99 18.79 1.50
N ASP A 22 17.01 17.97 1.87
CA ASP A 22 17.26 16.57 2.20
C ASP A 22 17.58 15.81 0.90
N ILE A 23 18.86 15.56 0.68
CA ILE A 23 19.37 14.89 -0.53
C ILE A 23 18.99 13.40 -0.60
N SER A 24 18.64 12.76 0.52
CA SER A 24 18.20 11.36 0.57
C SER A 24 16.73 11.18 0.14
N CYS A 25 15.94 12.24 0.24
CA CYS A 25 14.52 12.20 -0.04
C CYS A 25 14.21 12.48 -1.53
N ALA A 26 13.68 11.49 -2.24
CA ALA A 26 13.27 11.62 -3.65
C ALA A 26 12.32 12.81 -3.90
N ARG A 27 11.42 13.09 -2.95
CA ARG A 27 10.45 14.19 -3.08
C ARG A 27 11.10 15.57 -2.96
N SER A 28 12.22 15.69 -2.22
CA SER A 28 12.95 16.96 -2.09
C SER A 28 13.50 17.42 -3.44
N TRP A 29 14.00 16.51 -4.27
CA TRP A 29 14.50 16.82 -5.61
C TRP A 29 13.40 17.31 -6.56
N VAL A 30 12.23 16.66 -6.52
CA VAL A 30 11.05 17.11 -7.29
C VAL A 30 10.51 18.42 -6.74
N GLY A 31 10.52 18.58 -5.42
CA GLY A 31 10.13 19.82 -4.73
C GLY A 31 11.04 20.99 -5.10
N LEU A 32 12.35 20.76 -5.20
CA LEU A 32 13.32 21.74 -5.66
C LEU A 32 13.03 22.19 -7.10
N ASP A 33 12.81 21.26 -8.04
CA ASP A 33 12.47 21.58 -9.43
C ASP A 33 11.25 22.50 -9.55
N LEU A 34 10.23 22.26 -8.73
CA LEU A 34 9.05 23.13 -8.66
C LEU A 34 9.35 24.45 -7.94
N GLY A 35 10.14 24.40 -6.86
CA GLY A 35 10.51 25.56 -6.06
C GLY A 35 11.31 26.60 -6.84
N VAL A 36 12.23 26.17 -7.69
CA VAL A 36 13.00 27.07 -8.56
C VAL A 36 12.09 27.79 -9.57
N ARG A 37 11.05 27.13 -10.08
CA ARG A 37 10.08 27.77 -10.99
C ARG A 37 9.24 28.84 -10.29
N VAL A 38 8.89 28.61 -9.02
CA VAL A 38 8.23 29.63 -8.19
C VAL A 38 9.18 30.78 -7.90
N LEU A 39 10.43 30.47 -7.54
CA LEU A 39 11.46 31.48 -7.29
C LEU A 39 11.72 32.37 -8.53
N ALA A 40 11.70 31.76 -9.72
CA ALA A 40 11.84 32.49 -10.98
C ALA A 40 10.73 33.51 -11.23
N TRP A 41 9.55 33.22 -10.72
CA TRP A 41 8.39 34.12 -10.82
C TRP A 41 8.43 35.22 -9.75
N GLU A 42 8.71 34.86 -8.49
CA GLU A 42 8.69 35.79 -7.37
C GLU A 42 9.94 36.65 -7.22
N SER A 43 11.11 36.09 -7.56
CA SER A 43 12.41 36.72 -7.33
C SER A 43 13.40 36.35 -8.45
N PRO A 44 13.12 36.74 -9.72
CA PRO A 44 13.92 36.33 -10.89
C PRO A 44 15.39 36.77 -10.81
N HIS A 45 15.69 37.85 -10.09
CA HIS A 45 17.06 38.39 -9.90
C HIS A 45 17.97 37.42 -9.10
N LEU A 46 17.40 36.44 -8.38
CA LEU A 46 18.17 35.44 -7.64
C LEU A 46 18.62 34.27 -8.52
N LEU A 47 18.06 34.13 -9.70
CA LEU A 47 18.44 33.07 -10.66
C LEU A 47 19.46 33.55 -11.69
N PRO A 48 20.19 32.60 -12.34
CA PRO A 48 21.00 32.92 -13.49
C PRO A 48 20.18 33.73 -14.50
N ALA A 49 20.77 34.80 -15.05
CA ALA A 49 20.07 35.75 -15.90
C ALA A 49 19.29 35.05 -17.02
N HIS A 50 18.02 35.41 -17.18
CA HIS A 50 17.16 34.90 -18.24
C HIS A 50 16.63 36.06 -19.11
N ALA A 51 16.32 35.75 -20.35
CA ALA A 51 15.83 36.69 -21.34
C ALA A 51 14.39 37.22 -21.11
N TRP A 52 13.80 37.00 -19.93
CA TRP A 52 12.42 37.38 -19.61
C TRP A 52 12.31 38.77 -18.99
N ALA A 53 13.42 39.41 -18.71
CA ALA A 53 13.43 40.78 -18.18
C ALA A 53 12.66 41.77 -19.07
N ASP A 54 12.48 41.46 -20.36
CA ASP A 54 11.79 42.32 -21.31
C ASP A 54 10.36 41.87 -21.65
N GLY A 55 9.77 40.97 -20.88
CA GLY A 55 8.37 40.55 -21.05
C GLY A 55 8.04 39.72 -22.29
N ARG A 56 9.03 39.40 -23.12
CA ARG A 56 8.88 38.55 -24.30
C ARG A 56 9.29 37.11 -23.99
N ARG A 57 8.35 36.15 -24.14
CA ARG A 57 8.69 34.71 -24.12
C ARG A 57 9.54 34.40 -25.34
N PRO A 58 10.84 34.02 -25.22
CA PRO A 58 11.64 33.65 -26.36
C PRO A 58 11.05 32.38 -26.99
N ARG A 59 10.92 32.38 -28.31
CA ARG A 59 10.64 31.17 -29.07
C ARG A 59 11.82 30.22 -28.88
N TRP A 60 11.59 28.94 -28.74
CA TRP A 60 12.65 27.94 -28.69
C TRP A 60 13.39 27.95 -30.04
N ASP A 61 14.63 28.39 -30.02
CA ASP A 61 15.54 28.38 -31.17
C ASP A 61 16.82 27.67 -30.72
N ARG A 62 17.14 26.57 -31.38
CA ARG A 62 18.36 25.79 -31.10
C ARG A 62 19.65 26.55 -31.34
N ASP A 63 19.63 27.48 -32.30
CA ASP A 63 20.80 28.21 -32.72
C ASP A 63 20.96 29.55 -31.99
N ALA A 64 20.02 29.93 -31.17
CA ALA A 64 20.08 31.14 -30.37
C ALA A 64 21.21 31.05 -29.32
N PRO A 65 22.05 32.11 -29.19
CA PRO A 65 23.11 32.12 -28.21
C PRO A 65 22.53 32.00 -26.80
N LEU A 66 23.15 31.13 -25.98
CA LEU A 66 22.70 30.88 -24.60
C LEU A 66 22.73 32.16 -23.78
N PRO A 67 21.63 32.53 -23.08
CA PRO A 67 21.53 33.81 -22.37
C PRO A 67 22.34 33.86 -21.06
N SER A 68 23.23 32.95 -20.79
CA SER A 68 23.94 32.89 -19.52
C SER A 68 25.42 33.30 -19.66
N VAL A 69 25.69 34.56 -19.50
CA VAL A 69 27.06 35.09 -19.36
C VAL A 69 27.77 34.45 -18.18
N ARG A 70 27.10 34.27 -17.04
CA ARG A 70 27.69 33.72 -15.81
C ARG A 70 28.11 32.26 -15.88
N LEU A 71 27.46 31.42 -16.68
CA LEU A 71 27.87 30.02 -16.86
C LEU A 71 29.12 29.88 -17.75
N ARG A 72 29.57 30.95 -18.43
CA ARG A 72 30.72 30.94 -19.36
C ARG A 72 32.01 31.46 -18.73
N ASP A 73 31.92 32.42 -17.82
CA ASP A 73 33.07 33.18 -17.34
C ASP A 73 33.86 32.50 -16.19
N ARG A 74 33.24 31.59 -15.46
CA ARG A 74 33.87 30.77 -14.43
C ARG A 74 33.18 29.42 -14.32
N PRO A 75 33.81 28.39 -13.74
CA PRO A 75 33.13 27.14 -13.39
C PRO A 75 31.98 27.43 -12.44
N PRO A 76 30.72 27.05 -12.77
CA PRO A 76 29.59 27.25 -11.87
C PRO A 76 29.72 26.32 -10.65
N SER A 77 29.28 26.82 -9.49
CA SER A 77 29.18 26.01 -8.30
C SER A 77 28.09 24.94 -8.44
N GLU A 78 28.12 23.94 -7.57
CA GLU A 78 27.09 22.88 -7.49
C GLU A 78 25.67 23.46 -7.32
N SER A 79 25.54 24.48 -6.44
CA SER A 79 24.25 25.14 -6.19
C SER A 79 23.75 25.94 -7.40
N GLU A 80 24.65 26.61 -8.13
CA GLU A 80 24.31 27.31 -9.36
C GLU A 80 23.88 26.34 -10.46
N LEU A 81 24.56 25.20 -10.59
CA LEU A 81 24.16 24.13 -11.53
C LEU A 81 22.82 23.52 -11.17
N ALA A 82 22.54 23.28 -9.88
CA ALA A 82 21.26 22.78 -9.43
C ALA A 82 20.10 23.73 -9.77
N LEU A 83 20.29 25.04 -9.54
CA LEU A 83 19.34 26.08 -9.95
C LEU A 83 19.15 26.13 -11.47
N ALA A 84 20.24 26.06 -12.24
CA ALA A 84 20.20 26.08 -13.69
C ALA A 84 19.52 24.83 -14.27
N LEU A 85 19.74 23.66 -13.68
CA LEU A 85 19.04 22.41 -14.05
C LEU A 85 17.53 22.47 -13.81
N CYS A 86 17.05 23.29 -12.87
CA CYS A 86 15.64 23.48 -12.58
C CYS A 86 15.03 24.75 -13.20
N HIS A 87 15.81 25.52 -13.97
CA HIS A 87 15.43 26.82 -14.50
C HIS A 87 14.19 26.73 -15.42
N PRO A 88 13.28 27.73 -15.45
CA PRO A 88 12.14 27.76 -16.37
C PRO A 88 12.53 27.71 -17.85
N ASP A 89 13.61 28.40 -18.24
CA ASP A 89 14.16 28.38 -19.63
C ASP A 89 14.85 27.04 -19.89
N GLY A 90 14.34 26.30 -20.89
CA GLY A 90 14.87 24.99 -21.27
C GLY A 90 16.31 25.06 -21.85
N ARG A 91 16.70 26.15 -22.46
CA ARG A 91 18.07 26.33 -23.01
C ARG A 91 19.10 26.40 -21.88
N ILE A 92 18.74 27.03 -20.74
CA ILE A 92 19.59 27.06 -19.56
C ILE A 92 19.69 25.65 -18.97
N ARG A 93 18.58 24.92 -18.88
CA ARG A 93 18.56 23.52 -18.39
C ARG A 93 19.44 22.61 -19.27
N GLU A 94 19.33 22.76 -20.60
CA GLU A 94 20.12 21.97 -21.56
C GLU A 94 21.64 22.26 -21.42
N ALA A 95 22.00 23.53 -21.31
CA ALA A 95 23.39 23.93 -21.10
C ALA A 95 23.97 23.44 -19.79
N ALA A 96 23.15 23.49 -18.71
CA ALA A 96 23.55 23.05 -17.38
C ALA A 96 23.78 21.51 -17.34
N LEU A 97 23.01 20.71 -18.09
CA LEU A 97 23.21 19.27 -18.20
C LEU A 97 24.63 18.90 -18.66
N GLY A 98 25.17 19.61 -19.68
CA GLY A 98 26.51 19.34 -20.15
C GLY A 98 27.62 19.63 -19.13
N ARG A 99 27.35 20.54 -18.18
CA ARG A 99 28.27 20.88 -17.09
C ARG A 99 28.08 20.04 -15.82
N ALA A 100 26.91 19.49 -15.66
CA ALA A 100 26.57 18.59 -14.55
C ALA A 100 26.98 17.13 -14.82
N ALA A 101 27.38 16.79 -16.05
CA ALA A 101 27.79 15.44 -16.42
C ALA A 101 28.95 14.97 -15.53
N GLY A 102 28.83 13.74 -15.00
CA GLY A 102 29.83 13.14 -14.10
C GLY A 102 29.75 13.63 -12.64
N SER A 103 28.82 14.55 -12.31
CA SER A 103 28.60 14.97 -10.92
C SER A 103 27.59 14.04 -10.22
N ALA A 104 28.06 13.20 -9.31
CA ALA A 104 27.19 12.31 -8.52
C ALA A 104 26.16 13.11 -7.70
N ALA A 105 26.51 14.29 -7.21
CA ALA A 105 25.59 15.15 -6.43
C ALA A 105 24.42 15.70 -7.27
N LEU A 106 24.61 15.87 -8.58
CA LEU A 106 23.60 16.40 -9.50
C LEU A 106 22.87 15.32 -10.30
N LEU A 107 23.26 14.05 -10.15
CA LEU A 107 22.62 12.91 -10.82
C LEU A 107 21.10 12.87 -10.59
N PRO A 108 20.55 13.15 -9.40
CA PRO A 108 19.10 13.18 -9.18
C PRO A 108 18.39 14.22 -10.08
N LEU A 109 18.97 15.39 -10.29
CA LEU A 109 18.40 16.39 -11.19
C LEU A 109 18.51 15.98 -12.66
N MET A 110 19.57 15.28 -13.05
CA MET A 110 19.68 14.66 -14.38
C MET A 110 18.56 13.63 -14.59
N ILE A 111 18.28 12.77 -13.60
CA ILE A 111 17.15 11.84 -13.63
C ILE A 111 15.82 12.58 -13.79
N VAL A 112 15.62 13.70 -13.06
CA VAL A 112 14.42 14.55 -13.22
C VAL A 112 14.32 15.09 -14.65
N ARG A 113 15.44 15.49 -15.28
CA ARG A 113 15.46 16.02 -16.66
C ARG A 113 15.18 14.94 -17.72
N CYS A 114 15.39 13.65 -17.44
CA CYS A 114 15.00 12.58 -18.37
C CYS A 114 13.48 12.53 -18.62
N ALA A 115 12.68 13.15 -17.77
CA ALA A 115 11.23 13.31 -17.92
C ALA A 115 10.85 14.80 -18.22
N ASP A 116 11.76 15.61 -18.74
CA ASP A 116 11.50 17.01 -19.09
C ASP A 116 10.47 17.13 -20.21
N TRP A 117 9.62 18.14 -20.13
CA TRP A 117 8.64 18.42 -21.17
C TRP A 117 9.30 18.93 -22.46
N ALA A 118 10.43 19.65 -22.36
CA ALA A 118 11.20 20.15 -23.50
C ALA A 118 12.05 19.01 -24.07
N GLU A 119 11.81 18.65 -25.32
CA GLU A 119 12.49 17.54 -26.00
C GLU A 119 14.02 17.66 -26.01
N PRO A 120 14.66 18.81 -26.37
CA PRO A 120 16.11 18.91 -26.37
C PRO A 120 16.75 18.67 -25.01
N VAL A 121 16.12 19.16 -23.91
CA VAL A 121 16.55 18.91 -22.52
C VAL A 121 16.46 17.43 -22.20
N ARG A 122 15.31 16.83 -22.52
CA ARG A 122 15.03 15.43 -22.26
C ARG A 122 16.01 14.50 -22.97
N GLU A 123 16.21 14.70 -24.27
CA GLU A 123 17.12 13.86 -25.06
C GLU A 123 18.58 14.02 -24.59
N ARG A 124 19.00 15.25 -24.27
CA ARG A 124 20.34 15.50 -23.70
C ARG A 124 20.51 14.77 -22.35
N ALA A 125 19.54 14.88 -21.47
CA ALA A 125 19.57 14.20 -20.16
C ALA A 125 19.63 12.68 -20.31
N ARG A 126 18.82 12.11 -21.20
CA ARG A 126 18.81 10.66 -21.50
C ARG A 126 20.15 10.19 -22.05
N ALA A 127 20.72 10.92 -23.00
CA ALA A 127 22.02 10.60 -23.55
C ALA A 127 23.15 10.62 -22.51
N LEU A 128 23.10 11.55 -21.54
CA LEU A 128 24.07 11.64 -20.47
C LEU A 128 23.85 10.51 -19.45
N LEU A 129 22.59 10.29 -19.01
CA LEU A 129 22.27 9.25 -18.04
C LEU A 129 22.62 7.84 -18.55
N SER A 130 22.51 7.59 -19.87
CA SER A 130 22.90 6.32 -20.47
C SER A 130 24.42 6.03 -20.42
N ARG A 131 25.23 7.05 -20.12
CA ARG A 131 26.69 6.91 -19.98
C ARG A 131 27.13 6.71 -18.54
N GLU A 132 26.23 6.96 -17.59
CA GLU A 132 26.52 6.72 -16.18
C GLU A 132 26.64 5.22 -15.92
N PRO A 133 27.52 4.79 -14.99
CA PRO A 133 27.63 3.39 -14.64
C PRO A 133 26.31 2.85 -14.06
N ALA A 134 25.98 1.61 -14.36
CA ALA A 134 24.73 0.97 -13.90
C ALA A 134 24.57 1.03 -12.37
N THR A 135 25.66 1.06 -11.63
CA THR A 135 25.71 1.17 -10.16
C THR A 135 25.29 2.54 -9.63
N ALA A 136 25.21 3.57 -10.47
CA ALA A 136 24.83 4.92 -10.05
C ALA A 136 23.32 5.09 -9.82
N LEU A 137 22.48 4.27 -10.46
CA LEU A 137 21.02 4.42 -10.43
C LEU A 137 20.33 3.81 -9.20
N PRO A 138 20.72 2.64 -8.66
CA PRO A 138 20.04 1.99 -7.56
C PRO A 138 19.78 2.87 -6.32
N PRO A 139 20.71 3.73 -5.86
CA PRO A 139 20.45 4.63 -4.74
C PRO A 139 19.28 5.61 -5.00
N TRP A 140 18.96 5.85 -6.25
CA TRP A 140 17.89 6.78 -6.69
C TRP A 140 16.60 6.06 -7.11
N ALA A 141 16.45 4.77 -6.79
CA ALA A 141 15.28 3.97 -7.17
C ALA A 141 13.96 4.65 -6.78
N GLY A 142 13.86 5.23 -5.58
CA GLY A 142 12.67 5.95 -5.13
C GLY A 142 12.34 7.17 -6.01
N LEU A 143 13.34 7.91 -6.47
CA LEU A 143 13.16 9.04 -7.37
C LEU A 143 12.73 8.56 -8.77
N VAL A 144 13.38 7.54 -9.29
CA VAL A 144 13.03 6.94 -10.60
C VAL A 144 11.59 6.44 -10.59
N LEU A 145 11.18 5.71 -9.55
CA LEU A 145 9.81 5.23 -9.40
C LEU A 145 8.78 6.35 -9.23
N LEU A 146 9.15 7.43 -8.55
CA LEU A 146 8.30 8.62 -8.43
C LEU A 146 8.08 9.28 -9.80
N LEU A 147 9.13 9.39 -10.59
CA LEU A 147 9.10 10.02 -11.91
C LEU A 147 8.48 9.14 -12.99
N SER A 148 8.54 7.81 -12.86
CA SER A 148 7.97 6.86 -13.82
C SER A 148 6.47 7.04 -14.06
N ARG A 149 5.79 7.71 -13.13
CA ARG A 149 4.36 8.06 -13.23
C ARG A 149 4.09 9.24 -14.19
N ARG A 150 5.14 9.95 -14.63
CA ARG A 150 5.02 11.03 -15.63
C ARG A 150 4.99 10.44 -17.05
N VAL A 151 4.36 11.16 -17.98
CA VAL A 151 4.22 10.73 -19.38
C VAL A 151 5.58 10.34 -20.00
N GLN A 152 6.65 11.08 -19.68
CA GLN A 152 8.00 10.84 -20.21
C GLN A 152 8.93 10.12 -19.21
N GLY A 153 8.37 9.56 -18.11
CA GLY A 153 9.17 9.04 -16.97
C GLY A 153 9.72 7.62 -17.14
N ARG A 154 9.33 6.89 -18.19
CA ARG A 154 9.67 5.47 -18.36
C ARG A 154 11.16 5.21 -18.57
N PHE A 155 11.85 6.09 -19.26
CA PHE A 155 13.25 5.90 -19.67
C PHE A 155 14.21 5.55 -18.50
N ALA A 156 14.16 6.35 -17.42
CA ALA A 156 15.03 6.11 -16.26
C ALA A 156 14.65 4.82 -15.52
N LEU A 157 13.36 4.43 -15.54
CA LEU A 157 12.91 3.16 -14.98
C LEU A 157 13.47 1.97 -15.78
N ASP A 158 13.44 2.03 -17.10
CA ASP A 158 13.97 0.96 -17.95
C ASP A 158 15.49 0.78 -17.75
N LEU A 159 16.23 1.88 -17.49
CA LEU A 159 17.65 1.81 -17.13
C LEU A 159 17.86 1.17 -15.75
N LEU A 160 17.06 1.56 -14.76
CA LEU A 160 17.13 1.00 -13.43
C LEU A 160 16.75 -0.50 -13.42
N GLU A 161 15.68 -0.89 -14.13
CA GLU A 161 15.29 -2.28 -14.30
C GLU A 161 16.43 -3.12 -14.86
N ARG A 162 17.08 -2.67 -15.93
CA ARG A 162 18.25 -3.36 -16.50
C ARG A 162 19.42 -3.42 -15.51
N ALA A 163 19.76 -2.30 -14.88
CA ALA A 163 20.86 -2.24 -13.92
C ALA A 163 20.69 -3.24 -12.77
N LEU A 164 19.47 -3.42 -12.29
CA LEU A 164 19.16 -4.35 -11.21
C LEU A 164 18.93 -5.79 -11.70
N SER A 165 18.47 -5.99 -12.93
CA SER A 165 18.26 -7.33 -13.51
C SER A 165 19.58 -7.98 -13.91
N ASP A 166 20.49 -7.24 -14.54
CA ASP A 166 21.72 -7.77 -15.12
C ASP A 166 22.94 -7.56 -14.20
N GLY A 167 22.83 -6.70 -13.19
CA GLY A 167 23.90 -6.30 -12.30
C GLY A 167 24.08 -7.24 -11.09
N PRO A 168 24.98 -6.90 -10.15
CA PRO A 168 25.17 -7.65 -8.92
C PRO A 168 23.92 -7.68 -8.04
N ALA A 169 23.82 -8.69 -7.14
CA ALA A 169 22.65 -8.82 -6.25
C ALA A 169 22.63 -7.77 -5.11
N ALA A 170 23.80 -7.26 -4.69
CA ALA A 170 23.92 -6.38 -3.54
C ALA A 170 22.99 -5.13 -3.58
N PRO A 171 22.88 -4.37 -4.69
CA PRO A 171 21.94 -3.26 -4.75
C PRO A 171 20.46 -3.66 -4.61
N VAL A 172 20.10 -4.85 -5.11
CA VAL A 172 18.74 -5.38 -4.92
C VAL A 172 18.49 -5.66 -3.43
N GLU A 173 19.44 -6.31 -2.75
CA GLU A 173 19.36 -6.62 -1.32
C GLU A 173 19.22 -5.35 -0.46
N GLU A 174 19.95 -4.28 -0.76
CA GLU A 174 19.82 -2.99 -0.08
C GLU A 174 18.40 -2.41 -0.24
N LEU A 175 17.86 -2.46 -1.45
CA LEU A 175 16.53 -1.93 -1.75
C LEU A 175 15.39 -2.76 -1.12
N LEU A 176 15.59 -4.06 -0.86
CA LEU A 176 14.62 -4.90 -0.15
C LEU A 176 14.35 -4.40 1.28
N GLY A 177 15.38 -3.86 1.96
CA GLY A 177 15.30 -3.32 3.31
C GLY A 177 14.91 -1.83 3.42
N GLY A 178 14.76 -1.13 2.29
CA GLY A 178 14.50 0.32 2.27
C GLY A 178 13.16 0.74 2.91
N ASP A 179 13.05 1.98 3.37
CA ASP A 179 11.85 2.49 4.05
C ASP A 179 10.67 2.77 3.11
N ASP A 180 10.93 3.12 1.86
CA ASP A 180 9.88 3.45 0.89
C ASP A 180 9.17 2.18 0.36
N ARG A 181 7.86 2.09 0.57
CA ARG A 181 7.05 0.94 0.14
C ARG A 181 7.10 0.68 -1.37
N ALA A 182 7.15 1.72 -2.19
CA ALA A 182 7.18 1.55 -3.64
C ALA A 182 8.50 0.94 -4.08
N THR A 183 9.61 1.41 -3.49
CA THR A 183 10.96 0.88 -3.73
C THR A 183 11.07 -0.57 -3.25
N ARG A 184 10.58 -0.89 -2.05
CA ARG A 184 10.56 -2.29 -1.57
C ARG A 184 9.79 -3.22 -2.50
N ARG A 185 8.56 -2.85 -2.90
CA ARG A 185 7.76 -3.65 -3.83
C ARG A 185 8.44 -3.86 -5.17
N PHE A 186 9.11 -2.82 -5.66
CA PHE A 186 9.87 -2.89 -6.90
C PHE A 186 11.07 -3.84 -6.76
N ALA A 187 11.87 -3.70 -5.68
CA ALA A 187 13.01 -4.56 -5.40
C ALA A 187 12.61 -6.04 -5.25
N HIS A 188 11.50 -6.32 -4.55
CA HIS A 188 11.01 -7.69 -4.43
C HIS A 188 10.63 -8.29 -5.78
N ARG A 189 9.97 -7.53 -6.68
CA ARG A 189 9.67 -8.03 -8.03
C ARG A 189 10.93 -8.35 -8.83
N VAL A 190 11.96 -7.48 -8.74
CA VAL A 190 13.25 -7.75 -9.38
C VAL A 190 13.92 -8.98 -8.76
N ALA A 191 13.95 -9.08 -7.44
CA ALA A 191 14.54 -10.22 -6.72
C ALA A 191 13.87 -11.54 -7.09
N LEU A 192 12.53 -11.54 -7.21
CA LEU A 192 11.75 -12.71 -7.66
C LEU A 192 12.09 -13.09 -9.09
N GLY A 193 12.07 -12.13 -10.02
CA GLY A 193 12.41 -12.37 -11.43
C GLY A 193 13.84 -12.94 -11.63
N ARG A 194 14.74 -12.71 -10.65
CA ARG A 194 16.11 -13.22 -10.64
C ARG A 194 16.30 -14.47 -9.79
N GLY A 195 15.28 -14.96 -9.09
CA GLY A 195 15.42 -16.10 -8.16
C GLY A 195 16.34 -15.85 -6.97
N LEU A 196 16.45 -14.59 -6.50
CA LEU A 196 17.36 -14.22 -5.40
C LEU A 196 16.82 -14.54 -4.00
N LEU A 197 15.55 -14.91 -3.89
CA LEU A 197 14.89 -15.14 -2.62
C LEU A 197 14.46 -16.61 -2.50
N ALA A 198 15.01 -17.30 -1.51
CA ALA A 198 14.60 -18.67 -1.18
C ALA A 198 13.13 -18.69 -0.68
N PRO A 199 12.39 -19.81 -0.89
CA PRO A 199 10.97 -19.94 -0.52
C PRO A 199 10.71 -19.64 0.96
N GLU A 200 11.59 -20.08 1.88
CA GLU A 200 11.43 -19.82 3.31
C GLU A 200 11.62 -18.34 3.65
N ARG A 201 12.52 -17.64 2.94
CA ARG A 201 12.69 -16.19 3.09
C ARG A 201 11.44 -15.44 2.62
N LEU A 202 10.86 -15.85 1.50
CA LEU A 202 9.59 -15.30 0.99
C LEU A 202 8.45 -15.51 1.97
N ALA A 203 8.29 -16.73 2.52
CA ALA A 203 7.27 -17.03 3.52
C ALA A 203 7.42 -16.14 4.77
N ARG A 204 8.66 -15.93 5.26
CA ARG A 204 8.94 -15.03 6.39
C ARG A 204 8.60 -13.57 6.08
N ILE A 205 8.93 -13.09 4.88
CA ILE A 205 8.57 -11.74 4.45
C ILE A 205 7.05 -11.59 4.39
N ALA A 206 6.33 -12.53 3.78
CA ALA A 206 4.87 -12.52 3.73
C ALA A 206 4.24 -12.48 5.13
N ALA A 207 4.77 -13.26 6.07
CA ALA A 207 4.24 -13.35 7.43
C ALA A 207 4.51 -12.11 8.29
N SER A 208 5.58 -11.37 8.03
CA SER A 208 6.05 -10.26 8.88
C SER A 208 5.70 -8.86 8.35
N THR A 209 5.56 -8.67 7.04
CA THR A 209 5.28 -7.34 6.46
C THR A 209 3.85 -6.87 6.73
N ASP A 210 3.63 -5.55 6.85
CA ASP A 210 2.32 -4.90 6.89
C ASP A 210 1.80 -4.48 5.51
N ASP A 211 2.58 -4.73 4.45
CA ASP A 211 2.29 -4.36 3.07
C ASP A 211 1.50 -5.45 2.37
N THR A 212 0.18 -5.27 2.24
CA THR A 212 -0.72 -6.29 1.67
C THR A 212 -0.30 -6.80 0.28
N PRO A 213 0.03 -5.93 -0.72
CA PRO A 213 0.54 -6.41 -2.01
C PRO A 213 1.81 -7.25 -1.91
N LEU A 214 2.68 -6.94 -0.95
CA LEU A 214 3.91 -7.70 -0.73
C LEU A 214 3.63 -9.02 -0.02
N GLN A 215 2.64 -9.04 0.91
CA GLN A 215 2.16 -10.29 1.53
C GLN A 215 1.70 -11.28 0.47
N ASP A 216 0.82 -10.83 -0.44
CA ASP A 216 0.27 -11.68 -1.50
C ASP A 216 1.40 -12.15 -2.43
N LEU A 217 2.22 -11.24 -2.95
CA LEU A 217 3.32 -11.55 -3.86
C LEU A 217 4.30 -12.58 -3.28
N CYS A 218 4.74 -12.37 -2.04
CA CYS A 218 5.72 -13.26 -1.42
C CYS A 218 5.11 -14.59 -0.99
N ALA A 219 3.84 -14.63 -0.55
CA ALA A 219 3.17 -15.87 -0.21
C ALA A 219 2.93 -16.76 -1.44
N ASP A 220 2.45 -16.15 -2.53
CA ASP A 220 2.19 -16.88 -3.78
C ASP A 220 3.48 -17.46 -4.35
N GLU A 221 4.56 -16.67 -4.39
CA GLU A 221 5.84 -17.14 -4.90
C GLU A 221 6.51 -18.18 -3.98
N ALA A 222 6.41 -18.00 -2.65
CA ALA A 222 6.91 -19.01 -1.71
C ALA A 222 6.26 -20.38 -1.96
N ILE A 223 4.94 -20.38 -2.17
CA ILE A 223 4.20 -21.61 -2.48
C ILE A 223 4.55 -22.13 -3.88
N ALA A 224 4.74 -21.26 -4.87
CA ALA A 224 5.04 -21.66 -6.24
C ALA A 224 6.43 -22.33 -6.34
N SER A 225 7.42 -21.77 -5.65
CA SER A 225 8.83 -22.16 -5.74
C SER A 225 9.29 -23.19 -4.71
N MET A 226 8.47 -23.50 -3.67
CA MET A 226 8.85 -24.49 -2.65
C MET A 226 9.04 -25.90 -3.24
N GLY A 227 10.14 -26.55 -2.86
CA GLY A 227 10.46 -27.94 -3.11
C GLY A 227 10.00 -28.86 -1.97
N GLU A 228 10.38 -30.15 -2.06
CA GLU A 228 10.05 -31.13 -1.01
C GLU A 228 10.77 -30.85 0.30
N GLU A 229 11.99 -30.31 0.24
CA GLU A 229 12.86 -30.11 1.42
C GLU A 229 12.37 -28.93 2.29
N ASP A 230 11.81 -27.88 1.69
CA ASP A 230 11.44 -26.64 2.37
C ASP A 230 9.93 -26.45 2.55
N GLN A 231 9.10 -27.31 1.94
CA GLN A 231 7.64 -27.19 1.95
C GLN A 231 7.04 -27.10 3.35
N ASP A 232 7.54 -27.88 4.31
CA ASP A 232 7.02 -27.86 5.68
C ASP A 232 7.33 -26.53 6.37
N THR A 233 8.55 -26.02 6.20
CA THR A 233 8.95 -24.71 6.74
C THR A 233 8.14 -23.60 6.14
N VAL A 234 7.95 -23.58 4.82
CA VAL A 234 7.18 -22.58 4.10
C VAL A 234 5.73 -22.61 4.57
N VAL A 235 5.08 -23.77 4.51
CA VAL A 235 3.65 -23.90 4.85
C VAL A 235 3.42 -23.53 6.31
N ASN A 236 4.21 -24.04 7.25
CA ASN A 236 4.06 -23.75 8.67
C ASN A 236 4.27 -22.26 8.99
N THR A 237 5.23 -21.61 8.31
CA THR A 237 5.44 -20.15 8.45
C THR A 237 4.22 -19.37 8.00
N LEU A 238 3.62 -19.72 6.86
CA LEU A 238 2.41 -19.06 6.36
C LEU A 238 1.19 -19.32 7.26
N LEU A 239 1.02 -20.54 7.77
CA LEU A 239 -0.07 -20.91 8.69
C LEU A 239 -0.02 -20.15 10.01
N ALA A 240 1.17 -19.85 10.53
CA ALA A 240 1.37 -19.11 11.77
C ALA A 240 1.21 -17.58 11.62
N ALA A 241 1.07 -17.05 10.40
CA ALA A 241 1.05 -15.62 10.13
C ALA A 241 -0.13 -14.90 10.81
N ARG A 242 0.10 -13.66 11.29
CA ARG A 242 -0.95 -12.82 11.88
C ARG A 242 -1.96 -12.34 10.83
N ALA A 243 -1.50 -12.10 9.61
CA ALA A 243 -2.31 -11.63 8.49
C ALA A 243 -3.22 -12.75 7.97
N PRO A 244 -4.56 -12.55 7.93
CA PRO A 244 -5.48 -13.60 7.50
C PRO A 244 -5.26 -14.07 6.06
N ARG A 245 -4.82 -13.17 5.18
CA ARG A 245 -4.55 -13.51 3.77
C ARG A 245 -3.40 -14.50 3.65
N VAL A 246 -2.32 -14.26 4.40
CA VAL A 246 -1.15 -15.13 4.43
C VAL A 246 -1.49 -16.49 5.04
N ARG A 247 -2.29 -16.51 6.15
CA ARG A 247 -2.79 -17.80 6.68
C ARG A 247 -3.66 -18.56 5.68
N ALA A 248 -4.53 -17.85 4.95
CA ALA A 248 -5.37 -18.47 3.93
C ALA A 248 -4.53 -19.09 2.80
N ALA A 249 -3.45 -18.43 2.39
CA ALA A 249 -2.48 -18.99 1.43
C ALA A 249 -1.82 -20.26 1.99
N GLY A 250 -1.36 -20.22 3.25
CA GLY A 250 -0.81 -21.40 3.94
C GLY A 250 -1.79 -22.57 4.03
N VAL A 251 -3.06 -22.29 4.40
CA VAL A 251 -4.11 -23.32 4.43
C VAL A 251 -4.35 -23.93 3.06
N THR A 252 -4.36 -23.09 2.00
CA THR A 252 -4.53 -23.57 0.63
C THR A 252 -3.33 -24.44 0.18
N ALA A 253 -2.12 -24.09 0.63
CA ALA A 253 -0.91 -24.84 0.33
C ALA A 253 -0.90 -26.26 0.93
N LEU A 254 -1.64 -26.51 2.03
CA LEU A 254 -1.82 -27.86 2.61
C LEU A 254 -2.34 -28.87 1.57
N ARG A 255 -3.12 -28.42 0.59
CA ARG A 255 -3.59 -29.30 -0.50
C ARG A 255 -2.39 -29.78 -1.36
N ARG A 256 -1.47 -28.87 -1.68
CA ARG A 256 -0.33 -29.17 -2.55
C ARG A 256 0.63 -30.17 -1.87
N THR A 257 0.75 -30.09 -0.56
CA THR A 257 1.63 -30.95 0.24
C THR A 257 0.96 -32.24 0.75
N GLY A 258 -0.29 -32.50 0.34
CA GLY A 258 -1.04 -33.70 0.80
C GLY A 258 -1.51 -33.63 2.26
N ARG A 259 -1.25 -32.54 2.99
CA ARG A 259 -1.54 -32.33 4.42
C ARG A 259 -2.99 -31.90 4.69
N HIS A 260 -3.96 -32.41 3.91
CA HIS A 260 -5.36 -31.97 3.95
C HIS A 260 -5.97 -31.97 5.36
N GLY A 261 -5.62 -32.98 6.18
CA GLY A 261 -6.16 -33.16 7.54
C GLY A 261 -5.86 -32.01 8.49
N GLU A 262 -4.76 -31.28 8.28
CA GLU A 262 -4.36 -30.16 9.15
C GLU A 262 -5.25 -28.93 8.98
N ALA A 263 -5.95 -28.82 7.85
CA ALA A 263 -6.92 -27.75 7.63
C ALA A 263 -8.07 -27.75 8.68
N ARG A 264 -8.28 -28.85 9.43
CA ARG A 264 -9.23 -28.92 10.56
C ARG A 264 -8.96 -27.84 11.59
N GLY A 265 -7.70 -27.56 11.91
CA GLY A 265 -7.31 -26.54 12.89
C GLY A 265 -7.73 -25.11 12.52
N PHE A 266 -8.08 -24.88 11.25
CA PHE A 266 -8.46 -23.56 10.71
C PHE A 266 -9.96 -23.41 10.48
N LEU A 267 -10.78 -24.42 10.74
CA LEU A 267 -12.24 -24.33 10.64
C LEU A 267 -12.85 -23.27 11.54
N ALA A 268 -12.24 -23.03 12.70
CA ALA A 268 -12.69 -22.01 13.67
C ALA A 268 -11.85 -20.70 13.59
N ASP A 269 -11.08 -20.46 12.53
CA ASP A 269 -10.33 -19.20 12.40
C ASP A 269 -11.29 -17.99 12.46
N ARG A 270 -10.83 -16.92 13.10
CA ARG A 270 -11.59 -15.66 13.18
C ARG A 270 -11.91 -15.03 11.81
N SER A 271 -11.14 -15.36 10.78
CA SER A 271 -11.29 -14.86 9.42
C SER A 271 -12.12 -15.80 8.55
N GLY A 272 -13.20 -15.28 7.95
CA GLY A 272 -14.04 -16.05 7.01
C GLY A 272 -13.27 -16.64 5.83
N PRO A 273 -12.42 -15.88 5.14
CA PRO A 273 -11.56 -16.40 4.06
C PRO A 273 -10.69 -17.60 4.50
N VAL A 274 -10.09 -17.56 5.69
CA VAL A 274 -9.29 -18.71 6.21
C VAL A 274 -10.18 -19.93 6.43
N ARG A 275 -11.35 -19.76 7.04
CA ARG A 275 -12.33 -20.85 7.21
C ARG A 275 -12.78 -21.42 5.85
N ALA A 276 -13.01 -20.55 4.86
CA ALA A 276 -13.40 -20.99 3.51
C ALA A 276 -12.31 -21.84 2.85
N CYS A 277 -11.03 -21.42 2.95
CA CYS A 277 -9.91 -22.22 2.48
C CYS A 277 -9.83 -23.57 3.22
N ALA A 278 -10.02 -23.58 4.55
CA ALA A 278 -10.01 -24.81 5.33
C ALA A 278 -11.10 -25.80 4.88
N ARG A 279 -12.33 -25.32 4.67
CA ARG A 279 -13.41 -26.14 4.12
C ARG A 279 -13.08 -26.68 2.72
N TYR A 280 -12.53 -25.84 1.87
CA TYR A 280 -12.12 -26.23 0.54
C TYR A 280 -11.08 -27.36 0.57
N VAL A 281 -10.02 -27.18 1.35
CA VAL A 281 -8.93 -28.17 1.45
C VAL A 281 -9.40 -29.48 2.02
N LEU A 282 -10.24 -29.48 3.05
CA LEU A 282 -10.83 -30.70 3.62
C LEU A 282 -11.69 -31.45 2.60
N ARG A 283 -12.54 -30.75 1.85
CA ARG A 283 -13.36 -31.36 0.81
C ARG A 283 -12.52 -31.97 -0.32
N GLN A 284 -11.40 -31.34 -0.70
CA GLN A 284 -10.46 -31.93 -1.66
C GLN A 284 -9.81 -33.22 -1.12
N GLY A 285 -9.65 -33.34 0.19
CA GLY A 285 -9.24 -34.55 0.89
C GLY A 285 -10.37 -35.55 1.19
N GLY A 286 -11.56 -35.34 0.62
CA GLY A 286 -12.70 -36.25 0.82
C GLY A 286 -13.42 -36.10 2.17
N VAL A 287 -13.15 -35.03 2.94
CA VAL A 287 -13.71 -34.84 4.27
C VAL A 287 -14.80 -33.75 4.23
N ASP A 288 -16.02 -34.08 4.70
CA ASP A 288 -17.07 -33.10 4.90
C ASP A 288 -16.82 -32.30 6.20
N PRO A 289 -16.68 -30.95 6.13
CA PRO A 289 -16.45 -30.12 7.30
C PRO A 289 -17.72 -29.88 8.15
N LEU A 290 -18.93 -30.14 7.66
CA LEU A 290 -20.17 -29.79 8.34
C LEU A 290 -20.35 -30.51 9.69
N PRO A 291 -20.16 -31.84 9.81
CA PRO A 291 -20.20 -32.53 11.09
C PRO A 291 -19.20 -31.98 12.11
N MET A 292 -18.02 -31.55 11.62
CA MET A 292 -17.00 -30.95 12.49
C MET A 292 -17.45 -29.61 13.07
N TYR A 293 -18.11 -28.76 12.28
CA TYR A 293 -18.65 -27.49 12.76
C TYR A 293 -19.74 -27.71 13.82
N ARG A 294 -20.64 -28.70 13.64
CA ARG A 294 -21.64 -29.03 14.64
C ARG A 294 -21.00 -29.47 15.96
N ALA A 295 -19.96 -30.31 15.90
CA ALA A 295 -19.19 -30.71 17.07
C ALA A 295 -18.44 -29.54 17.74
N LEU A 296 -17.82 -28.66 16.98
CA LEU A 296 -17.14 -27.46 17.51
C LEU A 296 -18.12 -26.47 18.16
N CYS A 297 -19.35 -26.35 17.67
CA CYS A 297 -20.39 -25.50 18.25
C CYS A 297 -20.97 -26.07 19.57
N ALA A 298 -20.78 -27.35 19.87
CA ALA A 298 -21.13 -27.92 21.19
C ALA A 298 -20.18 -27.44 22.31
N ALA A 299 -18.93 -27.05 21.98
CA ALA A 299 -17.95 -26.48 22.91
C ALA A 299 -17.32 -25.20 22.36
N PRO A 300 -18.09 -24.12 22.15
CA PRO A 300 -17.69 -22.96 21.36
C PRO A 300 -16.65 -22.05 22.04
N ALA A 301 -16.44 -22.21 23.37
CA ALA A 301 -15.51 -21.34 24.12
C ALA A 301 -14.08 -21.38 23.57
N GLY A 302 -13.58 -22.55 23.16
CA GLY A 302 -12.28 -22.72 22.55
C GLY A 302 -12.24 -22.38 21.05
N HIS A 303 -13.41 -22.33 20.41
CA HIS A 303 -13.55 -22.26 18.97
C HIS A 303 -14.64 -21.26 18.50
N PRO A 304 -14.60 -19.99 18.91
CA PRO A 304 -15.71 -19.05 18.65
C PRO A 304 -16.05 -18.91 17.17
N GLY A 305 -15.05 -18.95 16.29
CA GLY A 305 -15.22 -18.84 14.86
C GLY A 305 -16.02 -19.98 14.21
N ALA A 306 -16.18 -21.12 14.92
CA ALA A 306 -16.96 -22.25 14.44
C ALA A 306 -18.44 -21.92 14.24
N CYS A 307 -19.01 -21.04 15.09
CA CYS A 307 -20.40 -20.59 14.93
C CYS A 307 -20.63 -19.89 13.58
N ALA A 308 -19.69 -19.02 13.17
CA ALA A 308 -19.75 -18.39 11.86
C ALA A 308 -19.51 -19.42 10.75
N GLY A 309 -18.58 -20.36 10.95
CA GLY A 309 -18.28 -21.43 9.98
C GLY A 309 -19.46 -22.37 9.76
N LEU A 310 -20.22 -22.71 10.82
CA LEU A 310 -21.45 -23.47 10.70
C LEU A 310 -22.48 -22.73 9.83
N GLY A 311 -22.65 -21.43 10.08
CA GLY A 311 -23.53 -20.60 9.24
C GLY A 311 -23.11 -20.51 7.78
N GLU A 312 -21.80 -20.51 7.50
CA GLU A 312 -21.25 -20.38 6.15
C GLU A 312 -21.43 -21.64 5.28
N CYS A 313 -21.68 -22.81 5.85
CA CYS A 313 -21.79 -24.06 5.10
C CYS A 313 -22.89 -25.00 5.59
N GLY A 314 -23.61 -24.64 6.65
CA GLY A 314 -24.72 -25.40 7.21
C GLY A 314 -26.02 -25.27 6.44
N VAL A 315 -27.05 -25.88 6.97
CA VAL A 315 -28.42 -25.82 6.45
C VAL A 315 -29.30 -25.00 7.41
N PRO A 316 -30.50 -24.53 7.00
CA PRO A 316 -31.36 -23.70 7.87
C PRO A 316 -31.63 -24.29 9.27
N GLY A 317 -31.75 -25.61 9.39
CA GLY A 317 -31.92 -26.30 10.66
C GLY A 317 -30.74 -26.14 11.63
N ASP A 318 -29.55 -25.82 11.18
CA ASP A 318 -28.38 -25.56 12.04
C ASP A 318 -28.52 -24.27 12.86
N ALA A 319 -29.50 -23.41 12.55
CA ALA A 319 -29.84 -22.24 13.33
C ALA A 319 -30.27 -22.62 14.79
N GLU A 320 -30.91 -23.78 14.98
CA GLU A 320 -31.29 -24.26 16.30
C GLU A 320 -30.08 -24.48 17.23
N THR A 321 -28.95 -24.89 16.67
CA THR A 321 -27.68 -25.01 17.39
C THR A 321 -27.08 -23.62 17.75
N LEU A 322 -27.32 -22.60 16.93
CA LEU A 322 -26.73 -21.28 17.09
C LEU A 322 -27.53 -20.36 18.04
N TRP A 323 -28.86 -20.43 18.04
CA TRP A 323 -29.69 -19.52 18.86
C TRP A 323 -29.35 -19.49 20.35
N PRO A 324 -29.13 -20.62 21.06
CA PRO A 324 -28.73 -20.56 22.46
C PRO A 324 -27.40 -19.83 22.71
N LEU A 325 -26.51 -19.82 21.72
CA LEU A 325 -25.19 -19.22 21.82
C LEU A 325 -25.21 -17.68 21.73
N LEU A 326 -26.34 -17.05 21.39
CA LEU A 326 -26.52 -15.60 21.48
C LEU A 326 -26.38 -15.08 22.94
N GLY A 327 -26.68 -15.91 23.94
CA GLY A 327 -26.50 -15.61 25.36
C GLY A 327 -25.16 -16.07 25.95
N HIS A 328 -24.24 -16.58 25.17
CA HIS A 328 -22.98 -17.13 25.68
C HIS A 328 -22.12 -16.07 26.40
N PRO A 329 -21.45 -16.38 27.54
CA PRO A 329 -20.69 -15.42 28.32
C PRO A 329 -19.55 -14.76 27.53
N LEU A 330 -18.89 -15.47 26.60
CA LEU A 330 -17.80 -14.93 25.77
C LEU A 330 -18.33 -14.09 24.62
N PRO A 331 -17.95 -12.78 24.53
CA PRO A 331 -18.38 -11.91 23.44
C PRO A 331 -18.00 -12.42 22.05
N ALA A 332 -16.87 -13.11 21.93
CA ALA A 332 -16.41 -13.68 20.66
C ALA A 332 -17.38 -14.76 20.14
N VAL A 333 -17.96 -15.59 21.04
CA VAL A 333 -18.96 -16.58 20.65
C VAL A 333 -20.22 -15.87 20.17
N ARG A 334 -20.79 -14.93 20.97
CA ARG A 334 -21.97 -14.15 20.57
C ARG A 334 -21.79 -13.47 19.22
N LEU A 335 -20.63 -12.82 19.01
CA LEU A 335 -20.28 -12.18 17.73
C LEU A 335 -20.37 -13.16 16.56
N HIS A 336 -19.68 -14.30 16.66
CA HIS A 336 -19.63 -15.29 15.58
C HIS A 336 -20.95 -16.02 15.40
N THR A 337 -21.75 -16.14 16.45
CA THR A 337 -23.13 -16.66 16.39
C THR A 337 -24.02 -15.75 15.54
N VAL A 338 -23.99 -14.42 15.78
CA VAL A 338 -24.73 -13.47 14.95
C VAL A 338 -24.30 -13.55 13.48
N VAL A 339 -23.00 -13.70 13.24
CA VAL A 339 -22.46 -13.85 11.86
C VAL A 339 -22.99 -15.15 11.23
N GLY A 340 -23.01 -16.26 11.98
CA GLY A 340 -23.50 -17.55 11.50
C GLY A 340 -25.01 -17.54 11.20
N LEU A 341 -25.82 -17.01 12.13
CA LEU A 341 -27.27 -16.87 11.91
C LEU A 341 -27.59 -16.02 10.67
N ARG A 342 -26.83 -14.94 10.47
CA ARG A 342 -26.99 -14.12 9.27
C ARG A 342 -26.64 -14.89 8.00
N ALA A 343 -25.63 -15.73 8.03
CA ALA A 343 -25.21 -16.52 6.87
C ALA A 343 -26.23 -17.61 6.52
N LEU A 344 -26.99 -18.12 7.52
CA LEU A 344 -28.10 -19.06 7.34
C LEU A 344 -29.42 -18.40 6.97
N ASP A 345 -29.46 -17.07 6.87
CA ASP A 345 -30.70 -16.28 6.74
C ASP A 345 -31.74 -16.57 7.87
N ALA A 346 -31.23 -16.86 9.07
CA ALA A 346 -32.00 -17.24 10.25
C ALA A 346 -32.03 -16.09 11.29
N VAL A 347 -31.90 -14.86 10.84
CA VAL A 347 -31.98 -13.65 11.69
C VAL A 347 -33.43 -13.34 11.99
N THR A 348 -33.79 -13.26 13.31
CA THR A 348 -35.06 -12.71 13.75
C THR A 348 -34.81 -11.45 14.58
N ARG A 349 -35.59 -10.40 14.30
CA ARG A 349 -35.47 -9.11 15.01
C ARG A 349 -35.56 -9.30 16.51
N GLU A 350 -36.53 -10.03 16.97
CA GLU A 350 -36.83 -10.27 18.39
C GLU A 350 -35.61 -10.84 19.13
N ARG A 351 -34.92 -11.81 18.52
CA ARG A 351 -33.75 -12.47 19.14
C ARG A 351 -32.48 -11.64 19.12
N LEU A 352 -32.30 -10.77 18.11
CA LEU A 352 -31.08 -9.98 17.97
C LEU A 352 -31.19 -8.59 18.59
N THR A 353 -32.37 -8.05 18.82
CA THR A 353 -32.58 -6.72 19.42
C THR A 353 -31.86 -6.55 20.78
N PRO A 354 -31.85 -7.52 21.70
CA PRO A 354 -31.10 -7.39 22.95
C PRO A 354 -29.61 -7.18 22.78
N LEU A 355 -29.02 -7.69 21.69
CA LEU A 355 -27.60 -7.55 21.40
C LEU A 355 -27.22 -6.15 20.89
N LEU A 356 -28.16 -5.27 20.64
CA LEU A 356 -27.90 -3.86 20.37
C LEU A 356 -27.43 -3.12 21.63
N ASP A 357 -27.72 -3.64 22.81
CA ASP A 357 -27.27 -3.12 24.11
C ASP A 357 -26.15 -4.00 24.74
N ASP A 358 -25.52 -4.89 23.94
CA ASP A 358 -24.43 -5.77 24.41
C ASP A 358 -23.22 -4.95 24.91
N PRO A 359 -22.59 -5.37 26.04
CA PRO A 359 -21.37 -4.73 26.55
C PRO A 359 -20.23 -4.69 25.51
N SER A 360 -20.18 -5.65 24.60
CA SER A 360 -19.17 -5.72 23.55
C SER A 360 -19.55 -4.90 22.32
N SER A 361 -18.80 -3.86 22.04
CA SER A 361 -18.98 -3.05 20.81
C SER A 361 -18.89 -3.87 19.52
N ALA A 362 -18.20 -5.01 19.53
CA ALA A 362 -18.10 -5.90 18.37
C ALA A 362 -19.42 -6.66 18.15
N VAL A 363 -20.06 -7.11 19.21
CA VAL A 363 -21.39 -7.77 19.16
C VAL A 363 -22.44 -6.78 18.71
N VAL A 364 -22.47 -5.57 19.30
CA VAL A 364 -23.39 -4.48 18.87
C VAL A 364 -23.26 -4.21 17.37
N ARG A 365 -22.04 -4.13 16.86
CA ARG A 365 -21.81 -3.90 15.41
C ARG A 365 -22.31 -5.05 14.55
N ALA A 366 -22.13 -6.29 15.00
CA ALA A 366 -22.60 -7.47 14.26
C ALA A 366 -24.13 -7.54 14.24
N ALA A 367 -24.78 -7.37 15.40
CA ALA A 367 -26.23 -7.31 15.53
C ALA A 367 -26.84 -6.19 14.68
N THR A 368 -26.24 -4.97 14.76
CA THR A 368 -26.66 -3.85 13.91
C THR A 368 -26.64 -4.22 12.43
N ARG A 369 -25.52 -4.82 11.95
CA ARG A 369 -25.38 -5.20 10.53
C ARG A 369 -26.39 -6.25 10.12
N ALA A 370 -26.70 -7.20 11.01
CA ALA A 370 -27.68 -8.25 10.76
C ALA A 370 -29.11 -7.71 10.69
N LEU A 371 -29.42 -6.67 11.49
CA LEU A 371 -30.74 -6.05 11.57
C LEU A 371 -31.00 -4.91 10.58
N LEU A 372 -29.97 -4.45 9.82
CA LEU A 372 -30.13 -3.38 8.83
C LEU A 372 -31.20 -3.68 7.77
N PRO A 373 -31.35 -4.89 7.23
CA PRO A 373 -32.40 -5.21 6.26
C PRO A 373 -33.81 -5.04 6.83
N ASP A 374 -33.99 -5.28 8.12
CA ASP A 374 -35.28 -5.18 8.82
C ASP A 374 -35.39 -3.88 9.68
N ALA A 375 -34.65 -2.85 9.33
CA ALA A 375 -34.59 -1.61 10.10
C ALA A 375 -35.94 -0.87 10.17
N SER A 376 -36.79 -1.00 9.16
CA SER A 376 -38.15 -0.41 9.12
C SER A 376 -39.08 -1.00 10.18
N GLY A 377 -38.81 -2.18 10.68
CA GLY A 377 -39.57 -2.83 11.72
C GLY A 377 -39.32 -2.27 13.13
N PHE A 378 -38.36 -1.36 13.32
CA PHE A 378 -38.13 -0.71 14.62
C PHE A 378 -38.93 0.57 14.79
N SER A 379 -39.50 0.78 16.00
CA SER A 379 -40.10 2.06 16.35
C SER A 379 -39.09 3.21 16.28
N ARG A 380 -39.48 4.31 15.65
CA ARG A 380 -38.66 5.53 15.56
C ARG A 380 -38.32 6.10 16.94
N GLU A 381 -39.28 6.07 17.86
CA GLU A 381 -39.11 6.53 19.23
C GLU A 381 -38.08 5.68 19.96
N TRP A 382 -38.21 4.37 19.88
CA TRP A 382 -37.27 3.42 20.47
C TRP A 382 -35.84 3.59 19.99
N LEU A 383 -35.65 3.84 18.69
CA LEU A 383 -34.33 4.12 18.13
C LEU A 383 -33.79 5.48 18.56
N ARG A 384 -34.65 6.49 18.72
CA ARG A 384 -34.23 7.82 19.19
C ARG A 384 -33.77 7.80 20.64
N ASP A 385 -34.47 7.07 21.52
CA ASP A 385 -34.05 6.87 22.90
C ASP A 385 -32.63 6.28 22.96
N ARG A 386 -32.34 5.25 22.16
CA ARG A 386 -31.00 4.65 22.08
C ARG A 386 -29.95 5.52 21.40
N ALA A 387 -30.36 6.50 20.62
CA ALA A 387 -29.45 7.46 20.00
C ALA A 387 -29.12 8.66 20.92
N ALA A 388 -29.76 8.75 22.11
CA ALA A 388 -29.58 9.83 23.08
C ALA A 388 -28.15 9.89 23.64
N ALA A 389 -27.74 11.07 24.11
CA ALA A 389 -26.34 11.35 24.46
C ALA A 389 -25.82 10.55 25.67
N ASP A 390 -26.70 10.16 26.58
CA ASP A 390 -26.45 9.38 27.79
C ASP A 390 -26.18 7.89 27.52
N ARG A 391 -26.56 7.39 26.35
CA ARG A 391 -26.32 5.97 25.99
C ARG A 391 -24.86 5.71 25.59
N PRO A 392 -24.32 4.50 25.80
CA PRO A 392 -22.98 4.13 25.36
C PRO A 392 -22.77 4.40 23.86
N ARG A 393 -21.57 4.84 23.50
CA ARG A 393 -21.24 5.19 22.10
C ARG A 393 -21.59 4.10 21.07
N PRO A 394 -21.30 2.78 21.30
CA PRO A 394 -21.69 1.74 20.36
C PRO A 394 -23.19 1.67 20.10
N VAL A 395 -24.00 1.78 21.17
CA VAL A 395 -25.47 1.77 21.10
C VAL A 395 -26.00 2.96 20.30
N ARG A 396 -25.50 4.18 20.58
CA ARG A 396 -25.87 5.39 19.84
C ARG A 396 -25.58 5.27 18.34
N VAL A 397 -24.39 4.73 17.99
CA VAL A 397 -23.99 4.52 16.58
C VAL A 397 -24.90 3.50 15.91
N ALA A 398 -25.23 2.39 16.59
CA ALA A 398 -26.14 1.37 16.11
C ALA A 398 -27.55 1.95 15.82
N ALA A 399 -28.12 2.65 16.78
CA ALA A 399 -29.44 3.27 16.66
C ALA A 399 -29.50 4.29 15.51
N ARG A 400 -28.50 5.16 15.38
CA ARG A 400 -28.41 6.13 14.27
C ARG A 400 -28.29 5.46 12.90
N ARG A 401 -27.61 4.31 12.80
CA ARG A 401 -27.52 3.54 11.56
C ARG A 401 -28.85 2.92 11.17
N LEU A 402 -29.57 2.34 12.15
CA LEU A 402 -30.89 1.76 11.94
C LEU A 402 -31.92 2.84 11.59
N LEU A 403 -31.90 4.02 12.25
CA LEU A 403 -32.76 5.17 11.92
C LEU A 403 -32.58 5.60 10.45
N ARG A 404 -31.33 5.68 9.98
CA ARG A 404 -31.05 6.04 8.58
C ARG A 404 -31.55 4.98 7.61
N ALA A 405 -31.33 3.69 7.92
CA ALA A 405 -31.77 2.58 7.09
C ALA A 405 -33.30 2.47 7.01
N ALA A 406 -33.99 2.78 8.10
CA ALA A 406 -35.46 2.81 8.15
C ALA A 406 -36.10 4.01 7.42
N GLY A 407 -35.31 4.89 6.79
CA GLY A 407 -35.83 6.11 6.17
C GLY A 407 -36.27 7.19 7.17
N HIS A 408 -35.89 7.04 8.43
CA HIS A 408 -36.28 7.93 9.52
C HIS A 408 -35.24 9.06 9.76
N SER A 409 -34.51 9.48 8.73
CA SER A 409 -33.59 10.61 8.81
C SER A 409 -34.41 11.87 9.11
N GLY A 410 -34.27 12.41 10.33
CA GLY A 410 -34.80 13.70 10.68
C GLY A 410 -34.06 14.82 9.92
N PRO A 411 -34.59 16.04 9.86
CA PRO A 411 -33.86 17.15 9.30
C PRO A 411 -32.54 17.32 10.02
N THR A 412 -31.46 17.38 9.26
CA THR A 412 -30.12 17.76 9.72
C THR A 412 -30.20 19.18 10.21
N GLY A 413 -30.23 19.40 11.53
CA GLY A 413 -29.97 20.68 12.15
C GLY A 413 -28.49 20.88 12.37
#